data_7ec9b72ad93ca473a47ac7c4fbab52d7
#
_entry.id   7ec9b72ad93ca473a47ac7c4fbab52d7
#
_cell.length_a   1.000
_cell.length_b   1.000
_cell.length_c   1.000
_cell.angle_alpha   90.00
_cell.angle_beta   90.00
_cell.angle_gamma   90.00
#
_symmetry.space_group_name_H-M   'P 1'
#
loop_
_entity.id
_entity.type
_entity.pdbx_description
1 polymer ?
#
loop_
_entity_poly.entity_id
_entity_poly.type
_entity_poly.pdbx_seq_one_letter_code
_entity_poly.pdbx_strand_id
1 'polypeptide(L)'
;MTDPSAYFLSEQELRARFDERAREFVFGGFQPQTRPVLVLLGGQPAAGKSQAMDAAARRHNGTVVPLTGDDLRPLHPRYQDLLVEDAQTREAATAQFSGAMVRMSIEHALHHGYGLLLEGVFRDPAMTIGTAEQFARAGRPVEVVALAVREERSRLDALDRFLEGGRWTPPALQDLAYAKVPETVGAAEESPAVLRITITNRSGADLYSSERDADGQWPGGPGAVPVLENERKKPLPSDEAASWLAKHRTVLVEMSVRGETNEKSRPVLRRLAQDAEAVAAMAAADPGSPVRQQHEAAKPLMSLLVERPLAAVTDPVPFPLVPNLPPTPQGRAEARRRDQLPPADRSAEDELRSALAASRRRHQGLGGAAQAAAPRPSASAARARSTTTRDRPSPTAGPKSPAASASGPHPPPPEQRRGRSR
;
A
#
# COMPACT_ATOMS: atom_id res chain seq x y z
N MET A 1 -20.30 1.28 -21.89
CA MET A 1 -19.16 1.76 -21.08
C MET A 1 -18.99 3.23 -21.36
N THR A 2 -19.06 4.07 -20.37
CA THR A 2 -18.86 5.52 -20.50
C THR A 2 -17.38 5.79 -20.81
N ASP A 3 -17.09 6.73 -21.72
CA ASP A 3 -15.72 7.14 -22.00
C ASP A 3 -15.14 7.81 -20.73
N PRO A 4 -14.05 7.31 -20.17
CA PRO A 4 -13.42 7.90 -18.98
C PRO A 4 -13.07 9.39 -19.15
N SER A 5 -12.79 9.83 -20.38
CA SER A 5 -12.44 11.23 -20.67
C SER A 5 -13.57 12.22 -20.41
N ALA A 6 -14.84 11.75 -20.38
CA ALA A 6 -15.99 12.57 -20.00
C ALA A 6 -15.96 13.08 -18.55
N TYR A 7 -15.06 12.51 -17.75
CA TYR A 7 -14.83 12.89 -16.35
C TYR A 7 -13.59 13.75 -16.14
N PHE A 8 -12.78 13.98 -17.19
CA PHE A 8 -11.55 14.75 -17.05
C PHE A 8 -11.85 16.22 -16.80
N LEU A 9 -11.01 16.84 -15.99
CA LEU A 9 -11.11 18.24 -15.62
C LEU A 9 -10.06 19.07 -16.36
N SER A 10 -10.42 20.32 -16.64
CA SER A 10 -9.46 21.32 -17.14
C SER A 10 -8.42 21.66 -16.08
N GLU A 11 -7.27 22.22 -16.49
CA GLU A 11 -6.21 22.63 -15.55
C GLU A 11 -6.70 23.69 -14.54
N GLN A 12 -7.62 24.56 -14.94
CA GLN A 12 -8.24 25.54 -14.06
C GLN A 12 -9.10 24.89 -12.98
N GLU A 13 -9.94 23.90 -13.34
CA GLU A 13 -10.75 23.16 -12.40
C GLU A 13 -9.89 22.31 -11.45
N LEU A 14 -8.84 21.69 -11.98
CA LEU A 14 -7.88 20.95 -11.17
C LEU A 14 -7.20 21.86 -10.13
N ARG A 15 -6.77 23.07 -10.53
CA ARG A 15 -6.15 24.05 -9.62
C ARG A 15 -7.15 24.50 -8.55
N ALA A 16 -8.36 24.87 -8.95
CA ALA A 16 -9.41 25.25 -8.01
C ALA A 16 -9.67 24.13 -6.99
N ARG A 17 -9.79 22.88 -7.45
CA ARG A 17 -10.03 21.74 -6.57
C ARG A 17 -8.86 21.46 -5.63
N PHE A 18 -7.62 21.65 -6.09
CA PHE A 18 -6.45 21.56 -5.23
C PHE A 18 -6.53 22.59 -4.09
N ASP A 19 -6.76 23.85 -4.40
CA ASP A 19 -6.80 24.94 -3.42
C ASP A 19 -7.96 24.82 -2.43
N GLU A 20 -9.14 24.40 -2.89
CA GLU A 20 -10.35 24.28 -2.07
C GLU A 20 -10.34 23.04 -1.13
N ARG A 21 -9.76 21.92 -1.58
CA ARG A 21 -9.93 20.64 -0.91
C ARG A 21 -8.65 19.85 -0.71
N ALA A 22 -7.86 19.62 -1.79
CA ALA A 22 -6.76 18.67 -1.72
C ALA A 22 -5.61 19.18 -0.86
N ARG A 23 -5.33 20.47 -0.90
CA ARG A 23 -4.29 21.10 -0.07
C ARG A 23 -4.54 20.88 1.41
N GLU A 24 -5.73 21.19 1.90
CA GLU A 24 -6.08 20.99 3.31
C GLU A 24 -6.12 19.50 3.66
N PHE A 25 -6.64 18.66 2.76
CA PHE A 25 -6.68 17.22 2.97
C PHE A 25 -5.28 16.61 3.14
N VAL A 26 -4.30 17.04 2.32
CA VAL A 26 -2.93 16.52 2.33
C VAL A 26 -2.10 17.13 3.45
N PHE A 27 -2.11 18.46 3.59
CA PHE A 27 -1.19 19.18 4.46
C PHE A 27 -1.80 19.61 5.80
N GLY A 28 -3.11 19.46 5.97
CA GLY A 28 -3.79 19.80 7.22
C GLY A 28 -3.21 19.07 8.42
N GLY A 29 -2.77 19.83 9.43
CA GLY A 29 -2.14 19.29 10.65
C GLY A 29 -0.63 19.10 10.58
N PHE A 30 0.00 19.29 9.41
CA PHE A 30 1.45 19.27 9.26
C PHE A 30 2.01 20.71 9.31
N GLN A 31 3.29 20.81 9.66
CA GLN A 31 4.01 22.08 9.68
C GLN A 31 5.20 22.06 8.72
N PRO A 32 5.54 23.18 8.09
CA PRO A 32 6.79 23.34 7.38
C PRO A 32 8.01 23.02 8.24
N GLN A 33 9.06 22.47 7.65
CA GLN A 33 10.25 22.02 8.34
C GLN A 33 11.46 22.83 7.93
N THR A 34 12.40 23.02 8.86
CA THR A 34 13.67 23.68 8.54
C THR A 34 14.53 22.88 7.56
N ARG A 35 14.43 21.56 7.65
CA ARG A 35 15.12 20.60 6.75
C ARG A 35 14.11 19.57 6.25
N PRO A 36 13.26 19.95 5.31
CA PRO A 36 12.26 19.03 4.76
C PRO A 36 12.94 17.95 3.93
N VAL A 37 12.52 16.71 4.12
CA VAL A 37 13.02 15.53 3.40
C VAL A 37 11.98 15.06 2.40
N LEU A 38 12.42 14.51 1.26
CA LEU A 38 11.59 13.69 0.40
C LEU A 38 11.89 12.20 0.65
N VAL A 39 10.89 11.43 1.01
CA VAL A 39 10.95 9.98 1.03
C VAL A 39 10.12 9.44 -0.13
N LEU A 40 10.76 8.83 -1.11
CA LEU A 40 10.13 8.12 -2.22
C LEU A 40 9.97 6.65 -1.81
N LEU A 41 8.73 6.21 -1.61
CA LEU A 41 8.45 4.84 -1.21
C LEU A 41 7.76 4.10 -2.35
N GLY A 42 8.34 2.97 -2.79
CA GLY A 42 7.83 2.25 -3.93
C GLY A 42 7.89 0.73 -3.82
N GLY A 43 7.06 0.12 -4.65
CA GLY A 43 6.89 -1.33 -4.77
C GLY A 43 5.65 -1.63 -5.59
N GLN A 44 5.59 -2.83 -6.14
CA GLN A 44 4.45 -3.24 -6.96
C GLN A 44 3.11 -3.12 -6.18
N PRO A 45 1.97 -3.05 -6.88
CA PRO A 45 0.67 -3.06 -6.23
C PRO A 45 0.55 -4.21 -5.22
N ALA A 46 -0.13 -3.97 -4.10
CA ALA A 46 -0.34 -4.92 -3.01
C ALA A 46 0.94 -5.51 -2.36
N ALA A 47 2.11 -4.87 -2.53
CA ALA A 47 3.35 -5.27 -1.85
C ALA A 47 3.34 -5.02 -0.34
N GLY A 48 2.33 -4.35 0.23
CA GLY A 48 2.27 -4.02 1.66
C GLY A 48 2.91 -2.66 1.99
N LYS A 49 2.87 -1.71 1.06
CA LYS A 49 3.45 -0.37 1.21
C LYS A 49 3.01 0.38 2.47
N SER A 50 1.79 0.15 2.97
CA SER A 50 1.28 0.82 4.18
C SER A 50 2.17 0.58 5.41
N GLN A 51 2.69 -0.63 5.61
CA GLN A 51 3.59 -0.95 6.73
C GLN A 51 4.93 -0.22 6.58
N ALA A 52 5.46 -0.17 5.36
CA ALA A 52 6.69 0.54 5.06
C ALA A 52 6.52 2.07 5.19
N MET A 53 5.35 2.62 4.82
CA MET A 53 5.01 4.03 5.03
C MET A 53 4.97 4.37 6.52
N ASP A 54 4.32 3.53 7.34
CA ASP A 54 4.29 3.71 8.79
C ASP A 54 5.70 3.67 9.40
N ALA A 55 6.57 2.76 8.92
CA ALA A 55 7.96 2.67 9.37
C ALA A 55 8.77 3.92 8.95
N ALA A 56 8.63 4.36 7.71
CA ALA A 56 9.28 5.58 7.21
C ALA A 56 8.79 6.84 7.95
N ALA A 57 7.49 6.97 8.19
CA ALA A 57 6.93 8.08 8.96
C ALA A 57 7.47 8.12 10.38
N ARG A 58 7.60 6.96 11.06
CA ARG A 58 8.22 6.89 12.41
C ARG A 58 9.68 7.29 12.39
N ARG A 59 10.46 6.93 11.35
CA ARG A 59 11.87 7.33 11.20
C ARG A 59 12.00 8.86 11.19
N HIS A 60 11.03 9.55 10.63
CA HIS A 60 10.96 11.01 10.58
C HIS A 60 10.05 11.63 11.66
N ASN A 61 9.83 10.94 12.79
CA ASN A 61 9.01 11.43 13.91
C ASN A 61 7.60 11.92 13.51
N GLY A 62 7.02 11.35 12.46
CA GLY A 62 5.70 11.73 11.94
C GLY A 62 5.63 13.13 11.30
N THR A 63 6.75 13.76 10.99
CA THR A 63 6.79 15.13 10.45
C THR A 63 6.67 15.18 8.92
N VAL A 64 6.86 14.06 8.23
CA VAL A 64 6.69 13.97 6.78
C VAL A 64 5.21 13.77 6.42
N VAL A 65 4.76 14.50 5.40
CA VAL A 65 3.39 14.44 4.90
C VAL A 65 3.23 13.18 4.04
N PRO A 66 2.38 12.20 4.41
CA PRO A 66 2.12 11.06 3.57
C PRO A 66 1.28 11.47 2.35
N LEU A 67 1.72 11.09 1.17
CA LEU A 67 1.05 11.39 -0.09
C LEU A 67 0.89 10.14 -0.92
N THR A 68 -0.36 9.72 -1.11
CA THR A 68 -0.76 8.58 -1.91
C THR A 68 -1.79 9.01 -2.94
N GLY A 69 -1.55 8.74 -4.22
CA GLY A 69 -2.47 9.14 -5.29
C GLY A 69 -3.87 8.53 -5.12
N ASP A 70 -3.97 7.33 -4.58
CA ASP A 70 -5.26 6.65 -4.38
C ASP A 70 -6.14 7.39 -3.36
N ASP A 71 -5.57 7.99 -2.32
CA ASP A 71 -6.30 8.72 -1.30
C ASP A 71 -6.91 10.04 -1.82
N LEU A 72 -6.40 10.53 -2.95
CA LEU A 72 -6.88 11.75 -3.58
C LEU A 72 -8.07 11.52 -4.53
N ARG A 73 -8.27 10.30 -5.03
CA ARG A 73 -9.36 9.96 -5.98
C ARG A 73 -10.76 10.33 -5.47
N PRO A 74 -11.11 10.10 -4.19
CA PRO A 74 -12.42 10.47 -3.65
C PRO A 74 -12.68 11.99 -3.63
N LEU A 75 -11.65 12.82 -3.82
CA LEU A 75 -11.81 14.28 -3.91
C LEU A 75 -12.27 14.75 -5.29
N HIS A 76 -12.34 13.85 -6.27
CA HIS A 76 -12.87 14.15 -7.61
C HIS A 76 -14.33 14.66 -7.48
N PRO A 77 -14.73 15.77 -8.12
CA PRO A 77 -16.04 16.37 -7.91
C PRO A 77 -17.20 15.45 -8.30
N ARG A 78 -16.98 14.58 -9.28
CA ARG A 78 -17.97 13.59 -9.74
C ARG A 78 -17.68 12.17 -9.23
N TYR A 79 -17.00 12.05 -8.08
CA TYR A 79 -16.63 10.72 -7.56
C TYR A 79 -17.85 9.86 -7.23
N GLN A 80 -18.93 10.47 -6.74
CA GLN A 80 -20.18 9.75 -6.44
C GLN A 80 -20.80 9.14 -7.71
N ASP A 81 -20.79 9.89 -8.82
CA ASP A 81 -21.28 9.40 -10.12
C ASP A 81 -20.43 8.21 -10.59
N LEU A 82 -19.12 8.25 -10.33
CA LEU A 82 -18.17 7.20 -10.69
C LEU A 82 -18.31 5.92 -9.85
N LEU A 83 -19.00 5.95 -8.71
CA LEU A 83 -19.22 4.74 -7.91
C LEU A 83 -20.16 3.74 -8.57
N VAL A 84 -21.02 4.18 -9.49
CA VAL A 84 -21.93 3.32 -10.27
C VAL A 84 -21.26 2.76 -11.54
N GLU A 85 -20.13 3.32 -11.95
CA GLU A 85 -19.35 2.82 -13.07
C GLU A 85 -18.56 1.56 -12.70
N ASP A 86 -18.19 0.76 -13.70
CA ASP A 86 -17.28 -0.36 -13.46
C ASP A 86 -15.91 0.11 -12.94
N ALA A 87 -15.21 -0.79 -12.24
CA ALA A 87 -13.96 -0.45 -11.55
C ALA A 87 -12.86 0.08 -12.51
N GLN A 88 -12.84 -0.36 -13.78
CA GLN A 88 -11.85 0.11 -14.76
C GLN A 88 -12.17 1.52 -15.24
N THR A 89 -13.42 1.79 -15.57
CA THR A 89 -13.88 3.14 -15.98
C THR A 89 -13.61 4.13 -14.84
N ARG A 90 -13.97 3.79 -13.60
CA ARG A 90 -13.69 4.62 -12.43
C ARG A 90 -12.19 4.86 -12.22
N GLU A 91 -11.37 3.82 -12.36
CA GLU A 91 -9.91 3.91 -12.25
C GLU A 91 -9.34 4.87 -13.29
N ALA A 92 -9.71 4.71 -14.56
CA ALA A 92 -9.24 5.55 -15.66
C ALA A 92 -9.74 7.00 -15.54
N ALA A 93 -11.01 7.19 -15.19
CA ALA A 93 -11.62 8.52 -15.03
C ALA A 93 -10.97 9.34 -13.92
N THR A 94 -10.57 8.69 -12.82
CA THR A 94 -9.93 9.39 -11.70
C THR A 94 -8.41 9.51 -11.81
N ALA A 95 -7.78 8.86 -12.78
CA ALA A 95 -6.31 8.84 -12.92
C ALA A 95 -5.72 10.22 -13.22
N GLN A 96 -6.35 10.98 -14.15
CA GLN A 96 -5.94 12.34 -14.49
C GLN A 96 -6.00 13.26 -13.26
N PHE A 97 -7.12 13.23 -12.56
CA PHE A 97 -7.33 14.04 -11.36
C PHE A 97 -6.31 13.71 -10.26
N SER A 98 -6.18 12.43 -9.92
CA SER A 98 -5.24 11.98 -8.90
C SER A 98 -3.79 12.36 -9.23
N GLY A 99 -3.38 12.17 -10.49
CA GLY A 99 -2.04 12.57 -10.96
C GLY A 99 -1.80 14.07 -10.83
N ALA A 100 -2.79 14.91 -11.21
CA ALA A 100 -2.71 16.36 -11.05
C ALA A 100 -2.61 16.78 -9.59
N MET A 101 -3.41 16.18 -8.69
CA MET A 101 -3.37 16.48 -7.26
C MET A 101 -2.01 16.09 -6.65
N VAL A 102 -1.42 14.95 -7.04
CA VAL A 102 -0.07 14.55 -6.60
C VAL A 102 0.96 15.57 -7.08
N ARG A 103 0.94 15.97 -8.37
CA ARG A 103 1.85 16.97 -8.93
C ARG A 103 1.77 18.30 -8.15
N MET A 104 0.57 18.82 -7.96
CA MET A 104 0.35 20.08 -7.24
C MET A 104 0.75 19.96 -5.75
N SER A 105 0.61 18.80 -5.14
CA SER A 105 1.09 18.54 -3.77
C SER A 105 2.61 18.55 -3.68
N ILE A 106 3.31 17.99 -4.66
CA ILE A 106 4.77 18.05 -4.78
C ILE A 106 5.24 19.51 -4.91
N GLU A 107 4.62 20.26 -5.81
CA GLU A 107 4.90 21.69 -6.01
C GLU A 107 4.67 22.49 -4.71
N HIS A 108 3.53 22.26 -4.05
CA HIS A 108 3.20 22.93 -2.79
C HIS A 108 4.22 22.60 -1.68
N ALA A 109 4.59 21.35 -1.53
CA ALA A 109 5.59 20.93 -0.55
C ALA A 109 6.96 21.60 -0.81
N LEU A 110 7.37 21.66 -2.08
CA LEU A 110 8.60 22.35 -2.50
C LEU A 110 8.58 23.83 -2.16
N HIS A 111 7.49 24.53 -2.40
CA HIS A 111 7.40 25.98 -2.15
C HIS A 111 7.30 26.32 -0.66
N HIS A 112 6.61 25.50 0.11
CA HIS A 112 6.25 25.82 1.49
C HIS A 112 7.06 25.07 2.55
N GLY A 113 8.06 24.26 2.16
CA GLY A 113 8.98 23.64 3.11
C GLY A 113 8.40 22.42 3.84
N TYR A 114 7.46 21.70 3.24
CA TYR A 114 7.00 20.42 3.80
C TYR A 114 7.91 19.27 3.40
N GLY A 115 8.20 18.37 4.35
CA GLY A 115 8.74 17.05 4.01
C GLY A 115 7.62 16.16 3.47
N LEU A 116 7.94 15.33 2.45
CA LEU A 116 6.98 14.41 1.84
C LEU A 116 7.41 12.96 2.01
N LEU A 117 6.41 12.08 2.23
CA LEU A 117 6.51 10.63 2.06
C LEU A 117 5.59 10.24 0.89
N LEU A 118 6.16 10.20 -0.31
CA LEU A 118 5.44 9.95 -1.55
C LEU A 118 5.39 8.46 -1.88
N GLU A 119 4.19 7.88 -1.88
CA GLU A 119 3.98 6.49 -2.30
C GLU A 119 3.85 6.39 -3.82
N GLY A 120 4.59 5.45 -4.41
CA GLY A 120 4.53 5.12 -5.82
C GLY A 120 4.60 3.62 -6.09
N VAL A 121 4.51 3.25 -7.37
CA VAL A 121 4.68 1.86 -7.83
C VAL A 121 6.04 1.61 -8.48
N PHE A 122 6.87 2.63 -8.61
CA PHE A 122 8.21 2.57 -9.22
C PHE A 122 8.21 1.94 -10.63
N ARG A 123 7.17 2.24 -11.42
CA ARG A 123 7.03 1.73 -12.79
C ARG A 123 7.82 2.52 -13.83
N ASP A 124 8.31 3.69 -13.47
CA ASP A 124 9.05 4.60 -14.31
C ASP A 124 10.24 5.16 -13.51
N PRO A 125 11.45 4.62 -13.73
CA PRO A 125 12.67 5.09 -13.08
C PRO A 125 12.93 6.57 -13.35
N ALA A 126 12.75 7.04 -14.59
CA ALA A 126 13.04 8.43 -14.96
C ALA A 126 12.14 9.43 -14.23
N MET A 127 10.84 9.12 -14.11
CA MET A 127 9.91 9.94 -13.33
C MET A 127 10.30 9.99 -11.85
N THR A 128 10.68 8.85 -11.27
CA THR A 128 11.08 8.74 -9.86
C THR A 128 12.35 9.56 -9.58
N ILE A 129 13.37 9.40 -10.41
CA ILE A 129 14.62 10.13 -10.28
C ILE A 129 14.45 11.62 -10.59
N GLY A 130 13.66 11.98 -11.61
CA GLY A 130 13.33 13.37 -11.91
C GLY A 130 12.66 14.09 -10.72
N THR A 131 11.81 13.41 -9.96
CA THR A 131 11.24 13.95 -8.72
C THR A 131 12.32 14.10 -7.63
N ALA A 132 13.21 13.12 -7.47
CA ALA A 132 14.34 13.20 -6.55
C ALA A 132 15.24 14.41 -6.86
N GLU A 133 15.58 14.61 -8.12
CA GLU A 133 16.42 15.73 -8.58
C GLU A 133 15.79 17.09 -8.32
N GLN A 134 14.45 17.22 -8.44
CA GLN A 134 13.77 18.48 -8.11
C GLN A 134 13.97 18.87 -6.64
N PHE A 135 13.86 17.89 -5.74
CA PHE A 135 14.08 18.12 -4.31
C PHE A 135 15.55 18.36 -3.98
N ALA A 136 16.46 17.59 -4.56
CA ALA A 136 17.90 17.75 -4.36
C ALA A 136 18.38 19.13 -4.85
N ARG A 137 17.91 19.62 -6.01
CA ARG A 137 18.19 20.98 -6.50
C ARG A 137 17.69 22.08 -5.56
N ALA A 138 16.64 21.81 -4.81
CA ALA A 138 16.14 22.69 -3.76
C ALA A 138 16.88 22.52 -2.41
N GLY A 139 18.02 21.80 -2.40
CA GLY A 139 18.84 21.56 -1.21
C GLY A 139 18.20 20.62 -0.19
N ARG A 140 17.28 19.75 -0.62
CA ARG A 140 16.53 18.85 0.28
C ARG A 140 17.06 17.43 0.15
N PRO A 141 17.32 16.73 1.26
CA PRO A 141 17.71 15.34 1.24
C PRO A 141 16.58 14.47 0.66
N VAL A 142 16.98 13.46 -0.12
CA VAL A 142 16.06 12.50 -0.74
C VAL A 142 16.41 11.10 -0.28
N GLU A 143 15.41 10.38 0.17
CA GLU A 143 15.50 8.97 0.56
C GLU A 143 14.60 8.12 -0.36
N VAL A 144 15.09 6.94 -0.73
CA VAL A 144 14.32 5.95 -1.49
C VAL A 144 14.10 4.72 -0.62
N VAL A 145 12.86 4.29 -0.50
CA VAL A 145 12.47 3.07 0.21
C VAL A 145 11.77 2.13 -0.78
N ALA A 146 12.33 0.96 -1.02
CA ALA A 146 11.76 -0.02 -1.93
C ALA A 146 11.39 -1.32 -1.22
N LEU A 147 10.25 -1.91 -1.61
CA LEU A 147 9.75 -3.14 -1.01
C LEU A 147 10.21 -4.36 -1.82
N ALA A 148 10.84 -5.30 -1.12
CA ALA A 148 11.23 -6.59 -1.64
C ALA A 148 10.14 -7.63 -1.30
N VAL A 149 9.21 -7.83 -2.23
CA VAL A 149 8.08 -8.77 -2.07
C VAL A 149 7.96 -9.63 -3.30
N ARG A 150 7.73 -10.93 -3.13
CA ARG A 150 7.51 -11.89 -4.21
C ARG A 150 6.28 -11.52 -5.05
N GLU A 151 6.36 -11.81 -6.35
CA GLU A 151 5.26 -11.48 -7.28
C GLU A 151 3.98 -12.27 -6.97
N GLU A 152 4.09 -13.56 -6.64
CA GLU A 152 2.95 -14.43 -6.35
C GLU A 152 2.14 -13.91 -5.17
N ARG A 153 2.85 -13.41 -4.15
CA ARG A 153 2.21 -12.85 -2.96
C ARG A 153 1.45 -11.57 -3.30
N SER A 154 2.10 -10.63 -3.97
CA SER A 154 1.46 -9.35 -4.30
C SER A 154 0.34 -9.51 -5.33
N ARG A 155 0.42 -10.48 -6.24
CA ARG A 155 -0.63 -10.78 -7.23
C ARG A 155 -1.89 -11.31 -6.57
N LEU A 156 -1.75 -12.27 -5.64
CA LEU A 156 -2.89 -12.78 -4.88
C LEU A 156 -3.52 -11.70 -3.99
N ASP A 157 -2.68 -10.93 -3.29
CA ASP A 157 -3.15 -9.86 -2.41
C ASP A 157 -3.82 -8.70 -3.19
N ALA A 158 -3.48 -8.48 -4.46
CA ALA A 158 -4.15 -7.50 -5.30
C ALA A 158 -5.59 -7.93 -5.63
N LEU A 159 -5.83 -9.21 -5.90
CA LEU A 159 -7.18 -9.74 -6.11
C LEU A 159 -8.00 -9.78 -4.80
N ASP A 160 -7.39 -10.18 -3.71
CA ASP A 160 -8.04 -10.17 -2.40
C ASP A 160 -8.53 -8.77 -2.02
N ARG A 161 -7.65 -7.76 -2.17
CA ARG A 161 -8.02 -6.36 -1.97
C ARG A 161 -9.14 -5.89 -2.92
N PHE A 162 -9.15 -6.36 -4.17
CA PHE A 162 -10.24 -6.06 -5.10
C PHE A 162 -11.57 -6.63 -4.59
N LEU A 163 -11.58 -7.86 -4.10
CA LEU A 163 -12.76 -8.51 -3.51
C LEU A 163 -13.25 -7.80 -2.23
N GLU A 164 -12.37 -7.18 -1.47
CA GLU A 164 -12.73 -6.37 -0.30
C GLU A 164 -13.33 -4.99 -0.64
N GLY A 165 -13.68 -4.76 -1.91
CA GLY A 165 -14.20 -3.49 -2.40
C GLY A 165 -13.13 -2.48 -2.78
N GLY A 166 -11.88 -2.95 -2.92
CA GLY A 166 -10.76 -2.17 -3.38
C GLY A 166 -10.74 -1.98 -4.89
N ARG A 167 -9.63 -1.46 -5.35
CA ARG A 167 -9.38 -1.16 -6.75
C ARG A 167 -8.93 -2.39 -7.53
N TRP A 168 -9.43 -2.55 -8.74
CA TRP A 168 -8.87 -3.49 -9.72
C TRP A 168 -7.45 -3.06 -10.11
N THR A 169 -6.51 -3.99 -10.03
CA THR A 169 -5.13 -3.77 -10.50
C THR A 169 -4.95 -4.50 -11.83
N PRO A 170 -4.75 -3.78 -12.95
CA PRO A 170 -4.48 -4.44 -14.22
C PRO A 170 -3.23 -5.33 -14.15
N PRO A 171 -3.27 -6.58 -14.64
CA PRO A 171 -2.13 -7.49 -14.61
C PRO A 171 -0.85 -6.89 -15.21
N ALA A 172 -0.99 -6.21 -16.37
CA ALA A 172 0.15 -5.56 -17.02
C ALA A 172 0.81 -4.48 -16.14
N LEU A 173 0.04 -3.76 -15.31
CA LEU A 173 0.60 -2.80 -14.36
C LEU A 173 1.35 -3.51 -13.21
N GLN A 174 0.81 -4.65 -12.75
CA GLN A 174 1.47 -5.47 -11.73
C GLN A 174 2.82 -5.97 -12.21
N ASP A 175 2.85 -6.57 -13.41
CA ASP A 175 4.06 -7.13 -14.01
C ASP A 175 5.09 -6.04 -14.33
N LEU A 176 4.63 -4.93 -14.92
CA LEU A 176 5.49 -3.77 -15.19
C LEU A 176 6.12 -3.21 -13.92
N ALA A 177 5.32 -2.98 -12.88
CA ALA A 177 5.84 -2.46 -11.62
C ALA A 177 6.82 -3.44 -10.97
N TYR A 178 6.52 -4.76 -11.00
CA TYR A 178 7.43 -5.77 -10.49
C TYR A 178 8.78 -5.75 -11.21
N ALA A 179 8.78 -5.67 -12.53
CA ALA A 179 10.00 -5.60 -13.33
C ALA A 179 10.79 -4.30 -13.12
N LYS A 180 10.09 -3.16 -12.98
CA LYS A 180 10.72 -1.83 -12.92
C LYS A 180 11.23 -1.42 -11.55
N VAL A 181 10.79 -2.04 -10.46
CA VAL A 181 11.29 -1.71 -9.11
C VAL A 181 12.81 -1.90 -8.99
N PRO A 182 13.45 -3.00 -9.43
CA PRO A 182 14.91 -3.13 -9.40
C PRO A 182 15.62 -2.08 -10.25
N GLU A 183 15.10 -1.76 -11.44
CA GLU A 183 15.66 -0.72 -12.30
C GLU A 183 15.58 0.67 -11.63
N THR A 184 14.47 0.96 -10.95
CA THR A 184 14.31 2.23 -10.20
C THR A 184 15.27 2.31 -9.03
N VAL A 185 15.49 1.21 -8.31
CA VAL A 185 16.48 1.14 -7.22
C VAL A 185 17.90 1.32 -7.77
N GLY A 186 18.25 0.69 -8.88
CA GLY A 186 19.55 0.87 -9.53
C GLY A 186 19.76 2.32 -9.98
N ALA A 187 18.77 2.93 -10.62
CA ALA A 187 18.83 4.34 -10.99
C ALA A 187 18.96 5.27 -9.76
N ALA A 188 18.36 4.89 -8.62
CA ALA A 188 18.51 5.63 -7.36
C ALA A 188 19.92 5.47 -6.76
N GLU A 189 20.54 4.30 -6.87
CA GLU A 189 21.94 4.09 -6.46
C GLU A 189 22.92 4.92 -7.31
N GLU A 190 22.64 5.07 -8.61
CA GLU A 190 23.46 5.86 -9.52
C GLU A 190 23.26 7.37 -9.37
N SER A 191 22.07 7.82 -8.97
CA SER A 191 21.73 9.24 -8.92
C SER A 191 22.35 9.95 -7.69
N PRO A 192 23.12 11.02 -7.90
CA PRO A 192 23.66 11.84 -6.80
C PRO A 192 22.56 12.60 -6.04
N ALA A 193 21.36 12.67 -6.58
CA ALA A 193 20.20 13.28 -5.92
C ALA A 193 19.68 12.47 -4.73
N VAL A 194 19.98 11.16 -4.68
CA VAL A 194 19.51 10.25 -3.63
C VAL A 194 20.58 10.12 -2.55
N LEU A 195 20.20 10.50 -1.33
CA LEU A 195 21.10 10.45 -0.16
C LEU A 195 21.06 9.09 0.53
N ARG A 196 19.87 8.48 0.66
CA ARG A 196 19.68 7.22 1.38
C ARG A 196 18.83 6.26 0.57
N ILE A 197 19.18 4.96 0.61
CA ILE A 197 18.34 3.88 0.05
C ILE A 197 18.09 2.84 1.15
N THR A 198 16.83 2.43 1.28
CA THR A 198 16.41 1.37 2.20
C THR A 198 15.61 0.33 1.45
N ILE A 199 15.95 -0.94 1.60
CA ILE A 199 15.14 -2.07 1.12
C ILE A 199 14.42 -2.66 2.32
N THR A 200 13.09 -2.77 2.22
CA THR A 200 12.27 -3.34 3.29
C THR A 200 11.54 -4.58 2.82
N ASN A 201 11.22 -5.45 3.75
CA ASN A 201 10.28 -6.55 3.49
C ASN A 201 8.81 -6.09 3.64
N ARG A 202 7.88 -7.01 3.45
CA ARG A 202 6.44 -6.76 3.57
C ARG A 202 6.00 -6.24 4.96
N SER A 203 6.68 -6.64 6.03
CA SER A 203 6.37 -6.18 7.40
C SER A 203 6.91 -4.78 7.71
N GLY A 204 7.65 -4.17 6.77
CA GLY A 204 8.31 -2.88 6.96
C GLY A 204 9.63 -2.98 7.72
N ALA A 205 10.18 -4.19 7.91
CA ALA A 205 11.50 -4.38 8.48
C ALA A 205 12.58 -4.11 7.42
N ASP A 206 13.62 -3.36 7.80
CA ASP A 206 14.72 -3.02 6.93
C ASP A 206 15.62 -4.25 6.69
N LEU A 207 15.83 -4.60 5.43
CA LEU A 207 16.75 -5.65 4.97
C LEU A 207 18.10 -5.07 4.62
N TYR A 208 18.12 -3.82 4.19
CA TYR A 208 19.30 -3.07 3.80
C TYR A 208 19.00 -1.59 4.00
N SER A 209 19.98 -0.85 4.49
CA SER A 209 19.94 0.61 4.51
C SER A 209 21.35 1.16 4.35
N SER A 210 21.54 2.07 3.41
CA SER A 210 22.80 2.76 3.17
C SER A 210 22.53 4.25 2.92
N GLU A 211 23.46 5.08 3.39
CA GLU A 211 23.45 6.53 3.20
C GLU A 211 24.79 6.96 2.61
N ARG A 212 24.77 7.90 1.65
CA ARG A 212 26.01 8.42 1.08
C ARG A 212 26.82 9.16 2.14
N ASP A 213 28.11 8.95 2.10
CA ASP A 213 29.07 9.68 2.94
C ASP A 213 29.27 11.13 2.48
N ALA A 214 30.16 11.84 3.14
CA ALA A 214 30.47 13.24 2.81
C ALA A 214 31.05 13.43 1.40
N ASP A 215 31.65 12.38 0.84
CA ASP A 215 32.21 12.36 -0.52
C ASP A 215 31.18 11.91 -1.56
N GLY A 216 29.94 11.68 -1.16
CA GLY A 216 28.83 11.24 -2.00
C GLY A 216 28.91 9.78 -2.42
N GLN A 217 29.71 8.97 -1.72
CA GLN A 217 29.88 7.54 -2.02
C GLN A 217 29.01 6.66 -1.14
N TRP A 218 28.60 5.51 -1.65
CA TRP A 218 27.92 4.48 -0.84
C TRP A 218 28.97 3.72 -0.03
N PRO A 219 28.92 3.72 1.30
CA PRO A 219 29.79 2.90 2.14
C PRO A 219 29.66 1.42 1.76
N GLY A 220 30.77 0.79 1.31
CA GLY A 220 30.75 -0.59 0.83
C GLY A 220 30.27 -0.78 -0.62
N GLY A 221 29.99 0.31 -1.35
CA GLY A 221 29.48 0.30 -2.73
C GLY A 221 27.96 0.11 -2.83
N PRO A 222 27.41 0.13 -4.06
CA PRO A 222 25.99 -0.11 -4.31
C PRO A 222 25.62 -1.55 -3.97
N GLY A 223 24.56 -1.76 -3.20
CA GLY A 223 24.16 -3.08 -2.69
C GLY A 223 22.66 -3.29 -2.57
N ALA A 224 21.85 -2.28 -2.87
CA ALA A 224 20.41 -2.35 -2.68
C ALA A 224 19.73 -3.29 -3.69
N VAL A 225 20.12 -3.26 -4.98
CA VAL A 225 19.54 -4.13 -6.01
C VAL A 225 19.75 -5.61 -5.71
N PRO A 226 20.96 -6.09 -5.39
CA PRO A 226 21.16 -7.50 -5.03
C PRO A 226 20.32 -7.94 -3.82
N VAL A 227 20.20 -7.11 -2.79
CA VAL A 227 19.37 -7.43 -1.61
C VAL A 227 17.90 -7.53 -1.99
N LEU A 228 17.38 -6.58 -2.77
CA LEU A 228 16.02 -6.58 -3.27
C LEU A 228 15.70 -7.86 -4.06
N GLU A 229 16.56 -8.21 -5.02
CA GLU A 229 16.34 -9.39 -5.87
C GLU A 229 16.48 -10.70 -5.11
N ASN A 230 17.46 -10.80 -4.20
CA ASN A 230 17.64 -12.00 -3.38
C ASN A 230 16.41 -12.26 -2.49
N GLU A 231 15.87 -11.22 -1.83
CA GLU A 231 14.67 -11.38 -1.01
C GLU A 231 13.45 -11.77 -1.85
N ARG A 232 13.29 -11.19 -3.06
CA ARG A 232 12.22 -11.56 -3.99
C ARG A 232 12.29 -13.02 -4.46
N LYS A 233 13.48 -13.60 -4.53
CA LYS A 233 13.72 -14.99 -4.94
C LYS A 233 13.66 -15.98 -3.78
N LYS A 234 13.74 -15.50 -2.55
CA LYS A 234 13.75 -16.32 -1.34
C LYS A 234 12.44 -17.10 -1.24
N PRO A 235 12.49 -18.44 -1.08
CA PRO A 235 11.29 -19.25 -0.93
C PRO A 235 10.42 -18.76 0.24
N LEU A 236 9.12 -18.88 0.08
CA LEU A 236 8.20 -18.64 1.20
C LEU A 236 8.44 -19.69 2.29
N PRO A 237 8.42 -19.32 3.57
CA PRO A 237 8.32 -20.28 4.65
C PRO A 237 7.13 -21.24 4.44
N SER A 238 7.25 -22.49 4.87
CA SER A 238 6.24 -23.51 4.58
C SER A 238 4.85 -23.17 5.10
N ASP A 239 4.75 -22.53 6.25
CA ASP A 239 3.50 -22.06 6.85
C ASP A 239 2.89 -20.88 6.05
N GLU A 240 3.71 -19.94 5.60
CA GLU A 240 3.27 -18.86 4.73
C GLU A 240 2.81 -19.36 3.36
N ALA A 241 3.52 -20.34 2.79
CA ALA A 241 3.15 -20.97 1.53
C ALA A 241 1.83 -21.75 1.66
N ALA A 242 1.63 -22.47 2.75
CA ALA A 242 0.36 -23.16 3.03
C ALA A 242 -0.80 -22.16 3.20
N SER A 243 -0.57 -21.06 3.92
CA SER A 243 -1.54 -19.97 4.06
C SER A 243 -1.87 -19.30 2.72
N TRP A 244 -0.87 -19.09 1.88
CA TRP A 244 -1.05 -18.56 0.53
C TRP A 244 -1.94 -19.47 -0.32
N LEU A 245 -1.71 -20.80 -0.30
CA LEU A 245 -2.54 -21.77 -1.02
C LEU A 245 -3.99 -21.78 -0.53
N ALA A 246 -4.20 -21.67 0.77
CA ALA A 246 -5.54 -21.58 1.35
C ALA A 246 -6.25 -20.30 0.88
N LYS A 247 -5.57 -19.16 0.95
CA LYS A 247 -6.05 -17.86 0.47
C LYS A 247 -6.36 -17.89 -1.03
N HIS A 248 -5.47 -18.47 -1.84
CA HIS A 248 -5.67 -18.62 -3.28
C HIS A 248 -6.98 -19.34 -3.61
N ARG A 249 -7.28 -20.45 -2.93
CA ARG A 249 -8.57 -21.16 -3.11
C ARG A 249 -9.76 -20.29 -2.75
N THR A 250 -9.69 -19.58 -1.64
CA THR A 250 -10.76 -18.68 -1.19
C THR A 250 -11.01 -17.57 -2.21
N VAL A 251 -9.95 -16.92 -2.69
CA VAL A 251 -10.03 -15.83 -3.68
C VAL A 251 -10.63 -16.32 -4.99
N LEU A 252 -10.23 -17.49 -5.52
CA LEU A 252 -10.79 -18.05 -6.76
C LEU A 252 -12.28 -18.36 -6.63
N VAL A 253 -12.69 -18.97 -5.52
CA VAL A 253 -14.11 -19.25 -5.25
C VAL A 253 -14.91 -17.95 -5.19
N GLU A 254 -14.41 -16.96 -4.46
CA GLU A 254 -15.08 -15.67 -4.31
C GLU A 254 -15.19 -14.91 -5.64
N MET A 255 -14.11 -14.87 -6.45
CA MET A 255 -14.13 -14.32 -7.80
C MET A 255 -15.21 -14.96 -8.66
N SER A 256 -15.34 -16.28 -8.58
CA SER A 256 -16.32 -17.03 -9.35
C SER A 256 -17.77 -16.78 -8.85
N VAL A 257 -17.99 -16.79 -7.54
CA VAL A 257 -19.31 -16.53 -6.93
C VAL A 257 -19.81 -15.11 -7.25
N ARG A 258 -18.91 -14.13 -7.32
CA ARG A 258 -19.28 -12.74 -7.67
C ARG A 258 -19.40 -12.50 -9.17
N GLY A 259 -19.15 -13.51 -10.01
CA GLY A 259 -19.15 -13.33 -11.47
C GLY A 259 -17.96 -12.53 -12.00
N GLU A 260 -16.93 -12.38 -11.19
CA GLU A 260 -15.69 -11.64 -11.52
C GLU A 260 -14.71 -12.49 -12.33
N THR A 261 -14.98 -13.79 -12.56
CA THR A 261 -14.24 -14.64 -13.46
C THR A 261 -14.67 -14.37 -14.90
N ASN A 262 -13.99 -13.46 -15.58
CA ASN A 262 -14.32 -12.97 -16.90
C ASN A 262 -13.07 -12.81 -17.77
N GLU A 263 -13.21 -12.35 -18.99
CA GLU A 263 -12.08 -12.20 -19.92
C GLU A 263 -10.98 -11.27 -19.40
N LYS A 264 -11.32 -10.26 -18.61
CA LYS A 264 -10.35 -9.30 -18.04
C LYS A 264 -9.56 -9.91 -16.88
N SER A 265 -10.19 -10.75 -16.06
CA SER A 265 -9.55 -11.36 -14.89
C SER A 265 -8.86 -12.69 -15.21
N ARG A 266 -9.31 -13.40 -16.27
CA ARG A 266 -8.79 -14.72 -16.63
C ARG A 266 -7.25 -14.79 -16.78
N PRO A 267 -6.57 -13.80 -17.41
CA PRO A 267 -5.10 -13.85 -17.49
C PRO A 267 -4.41 -13.90 -16.13
N VAL A 268 -4.85 -13.08 -15.15
CA VAL A 268 -4.26 -13.09 -13.81
C VAL A 268 -4.63 -14.36 -13.05
N LEU A 269 -5.85 -14.87 -13.21
CA LEU A 269 -6.26 -16.13 -12.58
C LEU A 269 -5.46 -17.33 -13.09
N ARG A 270 -5.16 -17.40 -14.40
CA ARG A 270 -4.27 -18.42 -14.98
C ARG A 270 -2.84 -18.30 -14.43
N ARG A 271 -2.35 -17.08 -14.28
CA ARG A 271 -1.02 -16.86 -13.69
C ARG A 271 -0.98 -17.30 -12.23
N LEU A 272 -2.00 -17.01 -11.45
CA LEU A 272 -2.12 -17.48 -10.06
C LEU A 272 -2.21 -19.01 -9.97
N ALA A 273 -2.82 -19.68 -10.94
CA ALA A 273 -2.81 -21.14 -10.99
C ALA A 273 -1.39 -21.69 -11.18
N GLN A 274 -0.57 -21.03 -12.04
CA GLN A 274 0.86 -21.37 -12.18
C GLN A 274 1.65 -21.07 -10.89
N ASP A 275 1.40 -19.93 -10.26
CA ASP A 275 2.02 -19.56 -8.98
C ASP A 275 1.70 -20.62 -7.90
N ALA A 276 0.48 -21.14 -7.89
CA ALA A 276 0.05 -22.14 -6.92
C ALA A 276 0.87 -23.45 -6.98
N GLU A 277 1.32 -23.85 -8.17
CA GLU A 277 2.22 -25.00 -8.35
C GLU A 277 3.59 -24.72 -7.68
N ALA A 278 4.17 -23.56 -7.97
CA ALA A 278 5.44 -23.16 -7.37
C ALA A 278 5.35 -23.02 -5.84
N VAL A 279 4.28 -22.39 -5.35
CA VAL A 279 4.05 -22.20 -3.91
C VAL A 279 3.77 -23.53 -3.21
N ALA A 280 3.07 -24.47 -3.83
CA ALA A 280 2.84 -25.80 -3.26
C ALA A 280 4.16 -26.56 -3.04
N ALA A 281 5.14 -26.38 -3.93
CA ALA A 281 6.47 -26.97 -3.73
C ALA A 281 7.24 -26.32 -2.56
N MET A 282 7.00 -25.04 -2.27
CA MET A 282 7.58 -24.35 -1.11
C MET A 282 6.88 -24.78 0.21
N ALA A 283 5.56 -25.01 0.16
CA ALA A 283 4.78 -25.40 1.34
C ALA A 283 5.22 -26.75 1.92
N ALA A 284 5.56 -27.70 1.03
CA ALA A 284 6.07 -29.00 1.45
C ALA A 284 6.89 -29.61 0.33
N ALA A 285 8.11 -30.02 0.63
CA ALA A 285 8.98 -30.74 -0.31
C ALA A 285 8.44 -32.15 -0.61
N ASP A 286 7.81 -32.81 0.37
CA ASP A 286 7.21 -34.14 0.23
C ASP A 286 5.87 -34.07 -0.51
N PRO A 287 5.76 -34.69 -1.71
CA PRO A 287 4.48 -34.78 -2.45
C PRO A 287 3.37 -35.48 -1.67
N GLY A 288 3.71 -36.34 -0.72
CA GLY A 288 2.77 -37.05 0.15
C GLY A 288 2.25 -36.22 1.34
N SER A 289 2.74 -35.00 1.51
CA SER A 289 2.27 -34.16 2.59
C SER A 289 0.80 -33.75 2.45
N PRO A 290 0.05 -33.56 3.56
CA PRO A 290 -1.36 -33.17 3.53
C PRO A 290 -1.63 -31.90 2.72
N VAL A 291 -0.71 -30.92 2.77
CA VAL A 291 -0.83 -29.65 2.03
C VAL A 291 -0.76 -29.88 0.52
N ARG A 292 0.19 -30.73 0.07
CA ARG A 292 0.33 -31.08 -1.34
C ARG A 292 -0.86 -31.89 -1.82
N GLN A 293 -1.27 -32.90 -1.07
CA GLN A 293 -2.47 -33.70 -1.39
C GLN A 293 -3.72 -32.83 -1.50
N GLN A 294 -3.91 -31.89 -0.56
CA GLN A 294 -5.02 -30.95 -0.62
C GLN A 294 -4.97 -30.03 -1.83
N HIS A 295 -3.77 -29.56 -2.21
CA HIS A 295 -3.59 -28.77 -3.41
C HIS A 295 -3.93 -29.57 -4.66
N GLU A 296 -3.39 -30.78 -4.82
CA GLU A 296 -3.69 -31.68 -5.95
C GLU A 296 -5.18 -32.00 -6.07
N ALA A 297 -5.83 -32.29 -4.96
CA ALA A 297 -7.28 -32.56 -4.93
C ALA A 297 -8.13 -31.35 -5.33
N ALA A 298 -7.64 -30.12 -5.07
CA ALA A 298 -8.34 -28.89 -5.40
C ALA A 298 -8.15 -28.46 -6.86
N LYS A 299 -7.08 -28.87 -7.53
CA LYS A 299 -6.72 -28.45 -8.90
C LYS A 299 -7.86 -28.52 -9.91
N PRO A 300 -8.60 -29.64 -10.05
CA PRO A 300 -9.65 -29.74 -11.06
C PRO A 300 -10.73 -28.67 -10.89
N LEU A 301 -11.13 -28.42 -9.61
CA LEU A 301 -12.10 -27.39 -9.30
C LEU A 301 -11.53 -25.99 -9.58
N MET A 302 -10.31 -25.70 -9.15
CA MET A 302 -9.67 -24.41 -9.38
C MET A 302 -9.52 -24.12 -10.88
N SER A 303 -9.12 -25.10 -11.68
CA SER A 303 -9.04 -24.96 -13.15
C SER A 303 -10.40 -24.69 -13.76
N LEU A 304 -11.45 -25.37 -13.30
CA LEU A 304 -12.82 -25.13 -13.75
C LEU A 304 -13.26 -23.69 -13.44
N LEU A 305 -12.99 -23.18 -12.23
CA LEU A 305 -13.36 -21.82 -11.82
C LEU A 305 -12.64 -20.74 -12.62
N VAL A 306 -11.41 -20.99 -13.08
CA VAL A 306 -10.66 -20.08 -13.96
C VAL A 306 -11.25 -20.01 -15.36
N GLU A 307 -11.69 -21.14 -15.91
CA GLU A 307 -12.12 -21.23 -17.31
C GLU A 307 -13.62 -20.98 -17.52
N ARG A 308 -14.45 -21.26 -16.51
CA ARG A 308 -15.90 -21.11 -16.58
C ARG A 308 -16.41 -20.20 -15.46
N PRO A 309 -17.01 -19.03 -15.79
CA PRO A 309 -17.73 -18.24 -14.80
C PRO A 309 -18.94 -19.04 -14.30
N LEU A 310 -19.11 -19.15 -12.99
CA LEU A 310 -20.25 -19.81 -12.37
C LEU A 310 -21.60 -19.17 -12.76
N ALA A 311 -21.61 -17.89 -13.10
CA ALA A 311 -22.79 -17.17 -13.62
C ALA A 311 -23.31 -17.72 -14.96
N ALA A 312 -22.55 -18.55 -15.69
CA ALA A 312 -23.01 -19.23 -16.90
C ALA A 312 -23.72 -20.56 -16.58
N VAL A 313 -23.75 -20.99 -15.33
CA VAL A 313 -24.48 -22.15 -14.86
C VAL A 313 -25.85 -21.67 -14.32
N THR A 314 -26.75 -21.32 -15.24
CA THR A 314 -28.14 -20.95 -14.92
C THR A 314 -28.99 -22.15 -14.48
N ASP A 315 -28.51 -23.37 -14.65
CA ASP A 315 -29.09 -24.54 -14.02
C ASP A 315 -28.40 -24.74 -12.66
N PRO A 316 -29.15 -24.89 -11.55
CA PRO A 316 -28.57 -25.33 -10.30
C PRO A 316 -28.05 -26.75 -10.56
N VAL A 317 -26.77 -26.87 -10.93
CA VAL A 317 -26.07 -28.13 -10.77
C VAL A 317 -26.18 -28.38 -9.28
N PRO A 318 -26.93 -29.42 -8.83
CA PRO A 318 -26.90 -29.77 -7.45
C PRO A 318 -25.41 -29.97 -7.17
N PHE A 319 -24.83 -29.12 -6.33
CA PHE A 319 -23.55 -29.41 -5.74
C PHE A 319 -23.67 -30.89 -5.35
N PRO A 320 -22.82 -31.78 -5.81
CA PRO A 320 -22.74 -33.06 -5.17
C PRO A 320 -22.47 -32.66 -3.73
N LEU A 321 -23.50 -32.75 -2.88
CA LEU A 321 -23.32 -32.81 -1.45
C LEU A 321 -22.22 -33.83 -1.32
N VAL A 322 -20.98 -33.34 -1.03
CA VAL A 322 -19.91 -34.25 -0.67
C VAL A 322 -20.57 -35.05 0.42
N PRO A 323 -20.87 -36.37 0.18
CA PRO A 323 -21.57 -37.14 1.18
C PRO A 323 -20.74 -36.92 2.43
N ASN A 324 -21.39 -36.66 3.58
CA ASN A 324 -20.73 -36.64 4.87
C ASN A 324 -20.06 -38.02 5.03
N LEU A 325 -18.94 -38.16 4.33
CA LEU A 325 -18.06 -39.30 4.52
C LEU A 325 -17.65 -39.21 5.99
N PRO A 326 -17.93 -40.24 6.78
CA PRO A 326 -17.53 -40.27 8.17
C PRO A 326 -16.03 -39.93 8.17
N PRO A 327 -15.56 -38.99 9.02
CA PRO A 327 -14.19 -38.54 9.00
C PRO A 327 -13.30 -39.78 9.07
N THR A 328 -12.35 -39.84 8.10
CA THR A 328 -11.38 -40.96 8.08
C THR A 328 -10.72 -41.08 9.43
N PRO A 329 -10.20 -42.29 9.81
CA PRO A 329 -9.46 -42.42 11.07
C PRO A 329 -8.38 -41.35 11.25
N GLN A 330 -7.74 -40.92 10.17
CA GLN A 330 -6.79 -39.79 10.15
C GLN A 330 -7.48 -38.45 10.42
N GLY A 331 -8.61 -38.15 9.81
CA GLY A 331 -9.37 -36.93 10.08
C GLY A 331 -9.91 -36.86 11.52
N ARG A 332 -10.18 -37.99 12.14
CA ARG A 332 -10.53 -38.08 13.58
C ARG A 332 -9.31 -37.86 14.48
N ALA A 333 -8.13 -38.29 14.06
CA ALA A 333 -6.89 -38.06 14.79
C ALA A 333 -6.45 -36.58 14.68
N GLU A 334 -6.63 -35.94 13.51
CA GLU A 334 -6.40 -34.54 13.32
C GLU A 334 -7.38 -33.66 14.09
N ALA A 335 -8.66 -33.99 14.11
CA ALA A 335 -9.66 -33.30 14.94
C ALA A 335 -9.30 -33.37 16.44
N ARG A 336 -8.82 -34.52 16.92
CA ARG A 336 -8.33 -34.66 18.30
C ARG A 336 -7.03 -33.90 18.58
N ARG A 337 -6.10 -33.82 17.61
CA ARG A 337 -4.90 -33.02 17.73
C ARG A 337 -5.23 -31.51 17.75
N ARG A 338 -6.22 -31.11 16.98
CA ARG A 338 -6.72 -29.74 16.96
C ARG A 338 -7.32 -29.31 18.28
N ASP A 339 -8.06 -30.20 18.96
CA ASP A 339 -8.59 -29.92 20.31
C ASP A 339 -7.51 -29.81 21.38
N GLN A 340 -6.29 -30.23 21.08
CA GLN A 340 -5.10 -30.16 21.95
C GLN A 340 -4.19 -28.95 21.62
N LEU A 341 -4.50 -28.15 20.58
CA LEU A 341 -3.73 -26.94 20.26
C LEU A 341 -3.97 -25.81 21.28
N PRO A 342 -2.95 -24.98 21.54
CA PRO A 342 -3.08 -23.81 22.39
C PRO A 342 -4.19 -22.87 21.93
N PRO A 343 -4.83 -22.09 22.83
CA PRO A 343 -5.95 -21.20 22.48
C PRO A 343 -5.65 -20.17 21.39
N ALA A 344 -4.39 -19.77 21.21
CA ALA A 344 -3.96 -18.81 20.18
C ALA A 344 -4.13 -19.36 18.75
N ASP A 345 -3.88 -20.64 18.54
CA ASP A 345 -3.98 -21.26 17.21
C ASP A 345 -5.43 -21.60 16.82
N ARG A 346 -6.31 -21.78 17.84
CA ARG A 346 -7.76 -21.88 17.61
C ARG A 346 -8.36 -20.55 17.20
N SER A 347 -7.84 -19.44 17.73
CA SER A 347 -8.33 -18.09 17.45
C SER A 347 -8.20 -17.73 15.97
N ALA A 348 -7.11 -18.08 15.30
CA ALA A 348 -6.90 -17.78 13.89
C ALA A 348 -7.87 -18.55 12.97
N GLU A 349 -8.20 -19.82 13.29
CA GLU A 349 -9.19 -20.57 12.51
C GLU A 349 -10.63 -20.12 12.80
N ASP A 350 -10.94 -19.72 14.02
CA ASP A 350 -12.25 -19.20 14.39
C ASP A 350 -12.47 -17.79 13.85
N GLU A 351 -11.42 -16.96 13.75
CA GLU A 351 -11.45 -15.68 13.05
C GLU A 351 -11.69 -15.87 11.55
N LEU A 352 -11.03 -16.84 10.93
CA LEU A 352 -11.25 -17.16 9.52
C LEU A 352 -12.68 -17.64 9.26
N ARG A 353 -13.22 -18.50 10.12
CA ARG A 353 -14.62 -18.96 10.05
C ARG A 353 -15.61 -17.83 10.32
N SER A 354 -15.30 -16.96 11.27
CA SER A 354 -16.12 -15.79 11.60
C SER A 354 -16.10 -14.77 10.46
N ALA A 355 -14.96 -14.57 9.81
CA ALA A 355 -14.82 -13.71 8.64
C ALA A 355 -15.61 -14.25 7.43
N LEU A 356 -15.55 -15.57 7.19
CA LEU A 356 -16.34 -16.25 6.16
C LEU A 356 -17.84 -16.18 6.45
N ALA A 357 -18.26 -16.36 7.71
CA ALA A 357 -19.65 -16.24 8.12
C ALA A 357 -20.16 -14.79 8.07
N ALA A 358 -19.30 -13.81 8.38
CA ALA A 358 -19.61 -12.38 8.27
C ALA A 358 -19.69 -11.93 6.80
N SER A 359 -18.85 -12.48 5.92
CA SER A 359 -18.94 -12.29 4.47
C SER A 359 -20.27 -12.81 3.92
N ARG A 360 -20.64 -14.04 4.28
CA ARG A 360 -21.95 -14.65 3.88
C ARG A 360 -23.14 -13.83 4.36
N ARG A 361 -23.13 -13.29 5.59
CA ARG A 361 -24.21 -12.46 6.14
C ARG A 361 -24.31 -11.09 5.45
N ARG A 362 -23.21 -10.49 5.04
CA ARG A 362 -23.20 -9.23 4.26
C ARG A 362 -23.83 -9.41 2.88
N HIS A 363 -23.69 -10.57 2.26
CA HIS A 363 -24.30 -10.84 0.94
C HIS A 363 -25.77 -11.23 1.02
N GLN A 364 -26.25 -11.77 2.12
CA GLN A 364 -27.69 -12.06 2.33
C GLN A 364 -28.52 -10.80 2.64
N GLY A 365 -27.86 -9.67 3.05
CA GLY A 365 -28.51 -8.40 3.38
C GLY A 365 -28.58 -7.37 2.24
N LEU A 366 -27.96 -7.63 1.09
CA LEU A 366 -27.86 -6.66 -0.02
C LEU A 366 -29.05 -6.68 -1.01
N GLY A 367 -30.17 -7.37 -0.66
CA GLY A 367 -31.44 -7.26 -1.38
C GLY A 367 -32.28 -6.02 -1.05
N GLY A 368 -31.82 -5.11 -0.22
CA GLY A 368 -32.56 -3.92 0.17
C GLY A 368 -31.64 -2.79 0.61
N ALA A 369 -31.74 -1.68 -0.09
CA ALA A 369 -31.23 -0.34 0.24
C ALA A 369 -29.70 -0.16 0.23
N ALA A 370 -29.20 0.36 -0.88
CA ALA A 370 -27.90 1.02 -0.96
C ALA A 370 -27.92 2.30 -0.10
N GLN A 371 -27.49 2.21 1.15
CA GLN A 371 -27.09 3.39 1.93
C GLN A 371 -25.61 3.62 1.68
N ALA A 372 -25.29 4.76 1.03
CA ALA A 372 -23.97 5.24 0.76
C ALA A 372 -23.22 5.49 2.09
N ALA A 373 -22.31 4.60 2.45
CA ALA A 373 -21.33 4.87 3.49
C ALA A 373 -20.27 5.83 2.92
N ALA A 374 -20.06 6.97 3.57
CA ALA A 374 -18.98 7.89 3.24
C ALA A 374 -17.63 7.14 3.26
N PRO A 375 -16.72 7.41 2.31
CA PRO A 375 -15.45 6.74 2.26
C PRO A 375 -14.67 7.02 3.55
N ARG A 376 -14.24 5.97 4.23
CA ARG A 376 -13.34 6.09 5.38
C ARG A 376 -11.97 6.51 4.85
N PRO A 377 -11.31 7.52 5.46
CA PRO A 377 -9.94 7.87 5.10
C PRO A 377 -9.02 6.66 5.28
N SER A 378 -7.97 6.57 4.45
CA SER A 378 -6.97 5.50 4.58
C SER A 378 -6.37 5.47 5.99
N ALA A 379 -5.85 4.33 6.41
CA ALA A 379 -5.23 4.20 7.73
C ALA A 379 -4.09 5.22 7.94
N SER A 380 -3.40 5.62 6.86
CA SER A 380 -2.36 6.65 6.87
C SER A 380 -2.92 8.04 7.17
N ALA A 381 -4.01 8.43 6.51
CA ALA A 381 -4.64 9.73 6.73
C ALA A 381 -5.32 9.83 8.12
N ALA A 382 -5.89 8.72 8.61
CA ALA A 382 -6.49 8.66 9.94
C ALA A 382 -5.44 8.74 11.07
N ARG A 383 -4.26 8.12 10.88
CA ARG A 383 -3.16 8.18 11.86
C ARG A 383 -2.47 9.54 11.90
N ALA A 384 -2.30 10.20 10.74
CA ALA A 384 -1.76 11.56 10.70
C ALA A 384 -2.61 12.56 11.50
N ARG A 385 -3.93 12.34 11.58
CA ARG A 385 -4.84 13.18 12.38
C ARG A 385 -4.85 12.82 13.88
N SER A 386 -4.53 11.57 14.24
CA SER A 386 -4.56 11.09 15.63
C SER A 386 -3.33 11.50 16.44
N THR A 387 -2.19 11.78 15.81
CA THR A 387 -0.96 12.18 16.51
C THR A 387 -0.96 13.63 16.96
N THR A 388 -1.85 14.48 16.43
CA THR A 388 -1.95 15.89 16.81
C THR A 388 -2.86 16.18 18.03
N THR A 389 -3.53 15.15 18.60
CA THR A 389 -4.51 15.35 19.71
C THR A 389 -4.00 14.94 21.09
N ARG A 390 -2.72 14.61 21.24
CA ARG A 390 -2.12 14.30 22.56
C ARG A 390 -1.03 15.31 22.87
N ASP A 391 -1.44 16.45 23.43
CA ASP A 391 -0.80 17.20 24.50
C ASP A 391 -1.46 18.57 24.61
N ARG A 392 -2.56 18.60 25.36
CA ARG A 392 -3.09 19.83 25.91
C ARG A 392 -3.19 19.64 27.41
N PRO A 393 -2.33 20.27 28.23
CA PRO A 393 -2.54 20.25 29.66
C PRO A 393 -3.74 21.15 30.02
N SER A 394 -4.58 20.64 30.88
CA SER A 394 -5.72 21.35 31.47
C SER A 394 -5.28 22.58 32.24
N PRO A 395 -6.04 23.69 32.21
CA PRO A 395 -5.73 24.87 33.00
C PRO A 395 -6.23 24.67 34.42
N THR A 396 -5.33 24.74 35.39
CA THR A 396 -5.67 24.97 36.80
C THR A 396 -5.72 26.47 37.11
N ALA A 397 -6.73 26.86 37.86
CA ALA A 397 -7.14 28.19 38.24
C ALA A 397 -6.05 29.00 38.99
N GLY A 398 -6.11 30.35 38.79
CA GLY A 398 -5.24 31.34 39.41
C GLY A 398 -5.44 31.51 40.94
N PRO A 399 -4.81 32.49 41.60
CA PRO A 399 -5.16 33.90 41.44
C PRO A 399 -4.04 34.96 41.68
N LYS A 400 -4.33 36.20 41.22
CA LYS A 400 -3.95 37.52 41.75
C LYS A 400 -2.54 38.09 41.58
N SER A 401 -2.55 39.23 40.84
CA SER A 401 -1.53 40.32 40.88
C SER A 401 -1.36 40.94 42.25
N PRO A 402 -0.26 41.73 42.52
CA PRO A 402 -0.14 43.07 41.97
C PRO A 402 1.29 43.60 41.64
N ALA A 403 1.29 44.57 40.75
CA ALA A 403 2.10 45.78 40.55
C ALA A 403 3.54 45.92 41.10
N ALA A 404 4.47 46.36 40.27
CA ALA A 404 5.10 47.68 40.22
C ALA A 404 6.46 47.69 39.54
N SER A 405 6.57 48.55 38.55
CA SER A 405 7.66 49.47 38.15
C SER A 405 9.13 49.09 38.41
N ALA A 406 9.96 49.17 37.34
CA ALA A 406 11.05 50.16 37.24
C ALA A 406 11.83 49.98 35.91
N SER A 407 12.03 51.09 35.30
CA SER A 407 12.85 51.47 34.18
C SER A 407 14.37 51.30 34.42
N GLY A 408 15.12 51.02 33.31
CA GLY A 408 16.57 51.17 33.24
C GLY A 408 17.13 50.81 31.88
N PRO A 409 18.13 51.51 31.38
CA PRO A 409 18.29 51.86 29.98
C PRO A 409 19.22 50.94 29.16
N HIS A 410 19.04 50.95 27.84
CA HIS A 410 19.91 50.34 26.83
C HIS A 410 21.31 50.98 26.76
N PRO A 411 22.36 50.21 26.47
CA PRO A 411 23.63 50.73 25.92
C PRO A 411 23.65 50.60 24.36
N PRO A 412 24.45 51.50 23.72
CA PRO A 412 24.48 51.64 22.27
C PRO A 412 25.46 50.69 21.56
N PRO A 413 25.41 50.60 20.23
CA PRO A 413 26.25 49.70 19.41
C PRO A 413 27.66 50.23 19.18
N PRO A 414 28.69 49.38 18.95
CA PRO A 414 30.03 49.86 18.67
C PRO A 414 30.25 50.13 17.14
N GLU A 415 31.03 51.18 16.94
CA GLU A 415 31.44 51.80 15.68
C GLU A 415 32.30 50.91 14.77
N GLN A 416 32.14 51.15 13.51
CA GLN A 416 33.03 50.69 12.38
C GLN A 416 34.42 51.33 12.51
N ARG A 417 35.48 50.56 12.41
CA ARG A 417 36.81 51.07 12.04
C ARG A 417 37.23 50.48 10.69
N ARG A 418 37.35 51.41 9.75
CA ARG A 418 38.11 51.26 8.51
C ARG A 418 39.61 51.23 8.83
N GLY A 419 40.37 50.38 8.18
CA GLY A 419 41.81 50.37 8.23
C GLY A 419 42.44 49.64 7.05
N ARG A 420 43.04 50.41 6.19
CA ARG A 420 43.77 50.26 4.94
C ARG A 420 44.98 49.34 5.02
N SER A 421 45.32 48.74 3.87
CA SER A 421 46.60 48.56 3.19
C SER A 421 47.69 47.69 3.84
N ARG A 422 48.01 46.60 3.27
CA ARG A 422 49.07 46.36 2.27
C ARG A 422 48.94 44.97 1.68
#